data_5aa47ead6e3681bb35ef2ca8381f7b5a
#
_entry.id   5aa47ead6e3681bb35ef2ca8381f7b5a
#
_cell.length_a   1.000
_cell.length_b   1.000
_cell.length_c   1.000
_cell.angle_alpha   90.00
_cell.angle_beta   90.00
_cell.angle_gamma   90.00
#
_symmetry.space_group_name_H-M   'P 1'
#
loop_
_entity.id
_entity.type
_entity.pdbx_description
1 polymer ?
#
loop_
_entity_poly.entity_id
_entity_poly.type
_entity_poly.pdbx_seq_one_letter_code
_entity_poly.pdbx_strand_id
1 'polypeptide(L)'
;TWVEKLANTALSSSKEEDEDGGENGRGVGSINLESMVKNSKNGNRRSNASVFDISGIMLRMNLPQAEATMAKRGFKKVSQKFEIPNFIKWRFEEQCRNAGVVGYERLASCVVKAAKENNHQYVESEKFVKYDTQEEISISLTSNFTNNPIYKIVYKSMSARKIQGSSQKVQYLRDIKVYDFWRKINQKYGVPDNREDVIWGMGGNKPYMKAATGFLLLEDPMLKELDYTRMSREDQKYMNTNLYNF
;
A
#
# COMPACT_ATOMS: atom_id res chain seq x y z
N THR A 1 17.02 5.09 16.91
CA THR A 1 17.30 4.76 15.50
C THR A 1 17.65 6.03 14.71
N TRP A 2 18.25 5.92 13.55
CA TRP A 2 18.70 7.05 12.72
C TRP A 2 17.55 8.02 12.35
N VAL A 3 16.35 7.52 12.21
CA VAL A 3 15.10 8.28 11.99
C VAL A 3 14.78 9.17 13.20
N GLU A 4 15.01 8.70 14.43
CA GLU A 4 14.87 9.50 15.66
C GLU A 4 15.90 10.62 15.74
N LYS A 5 17.13 10.39 15.27
CA LYS A 5 18.16 11.43 15.21
C LYS A 5 17.80 12.54 14.23
N LEU A 6 17.24 12.23 13.07
CA LEU A 6 16.77 13.24 12.11
C LEU A 6 15.58 14.04 12.66
N ALA A 7 14.63 13.38 13.32
CA ALA A 7 13.51 14.05 13.97
C ALA A 7 13.98 14.93 15.12
N ASN A 8 14.94 14.47 15.92
CA ASN A 8 15.50 15.22 17.05
C ASN A 8 16.44 16.36 16.60
N THR A 9 17.21 16.17 15.55
CA THR A 9 18.04 17.24 14.97
C THR A 9 17.17 18.33 14.36
N ALA A 10 16.06 17.97 13.73
CA ALA A 10 15.08 18.92 13.23
C ALA A 10 14.36 19.70 14.34
N LEU A 11 14.21 19.09 15.54
CA LEU A 11 13.60 19.73 16.72
C LEU A 11 14.58 20.57 17.53
N SER A 12 15.87 20.23 17.53
CA SER A 12 16.90 20.99 18.27
C SER A 12 17.35 22.26 17.56
N SER A 13 17.29 22.30 16.23
CA SER A 13 17.62 23.51 15.45
C SER A 13 16.56 24.62 15.51
N SER A 14 15.40 24.37 16.11
CA SER A 14 14.34 25.36 16.29
C SER A 14 14.41 26.15 17.62
N LYS A 15 15.45 25.95 18.44
CA LYS A 15 15.59 26.62 19.73
C LYS A 15 16.71 27.65 19.84
N GLU A 16 17.54 27.79 18.82
CA GLU A 16 18.63 28.77 18.81
C GLU A 16 18.62 29.53 17.48
N GLU A 17 17.88 30.64 17.42
CA GLU A 17 18.16 31.78 16.54
C GLU A 17 17.29 32.98 16.96
N ASP A 18 17.76 33.67 18.00
CA ASP A 18 17.73 35.12 18.08
C ASP A 18 19.19 35.55 18.34
N GLU A 19 19.83 36.13 17.33
CA GLU A 19 20.85 37.14 17.29
C GLU A 19 21.86 36.94 16.13
N ASP A 20 21.78 37.90 15.24
CA ASP A 20 22.78 38.69 14.52
C ASP A 20 23.85 38.02 13.62
N GLY A 21 23.80 38.43 12.35
CA GLY A 21 24.93 38.93 11.54
C GLY A 21 25.91 37.95 10.91
N GLY A 22 25.90 37.83 9.57
CA GLY A 22 27.17 37.68 8.82
C GLY A 22 27.33 36.47 7.91
N GLU A 23 27.11 36.69 6.64
CA GLU A 23 27.81 36.19 5.42
C GLU A 23 28.27 34.71 5.26
N ASN A 24 27.77 34.14 4.15
CA ASN A 24 28.45 33.21 3.23
C ASN A 24 28.82 31.81 3.72
N GLY A 25 27.85 30.92 3.61
CA GLY A 25 28.06 29.47 3.43
C GLY A 25 26.91 28.88 2.64
N ARG A 26 27.16 28.39 1.41
CA ARG A 26 26.18 27.59 0.64
C ARG A 26 25.82 26.33 1.43
N GLY A 27 24.93 26.49 2.42
CA GLY A 27 24.29 25.43 3.11
C GLY A 27 23.18 24.87 2.23
N VAL A 28 23.06 23.54 2.19
CA VAL A 28 21.89 22.81 1.75
C VAL A 28 20.67 23.48 2.36
N GLY A 29 19.75 23.98 1.53
CA GLY A 29 18.69 24.89 1.93
C GLY A 29 17.96 24.43 3.19
N SER A 30 17.89 25.32 4.16
CA SER A 30 17.16 25.10 5.40
C SER A 30 15.72 24.70 5.05
N ILE A 31 15.32 23.50 5.46
CA ILE A 31 13.93 23.09 5.38
C ILE A 31 13.18 24.08 6.26
N ASN A 32 12.24 24.81 5.70
CA ASN A 32 11.39 25.71 6.48
C ASN A 32 10.45 24.88 7.34
N LEU A 33 10.98 24.43 8.49
CA LEU A 33 10.26 23.66 9.52
C LEU A 33 9.07 24.44 10.10
N GLU A 34 9.09 25.77 9.99
CA GLU A 34 8.01 26.62 10.47
C GLU A 34 6.73 26.45 9.67
N SER A 35 6.82 26.24 8.35
CA SER A 35 5.65 25.90 7.53
C SER A 35 5.10 24.50 7.85
N MET A 36 5.98 23.55 8.20
CA MET A 36 5.59 22.21 8.63
C MET A 36 4.94 22.22 10.01
N VAL A 37 5.42 23.08 10.93
CA VAL A 37 4.87 23.24 12.28
C VAL A 37 3.58 24.06 12.26
N LYS A 38 3.45 25.09 11.41
CA LYS A 38 2.22 25.87 11.25
C LYS A 38 1.06 25.03 10.74
N ASN A 39 1.33 24.11 9.81
CA ASN A 39 0.33 23.11 9.37
C ASN A 39 -0.02 22.06 10.44
N SER A 40 0.85 21.84 11.44
CA SER A 40 0.60 20.92 12.55
C SER A 40 -0.15 21.57 13.74
N LYS A 41 -0.18 22.89 13.82
CA LYS A 41 -0.87 23.63 14.90
C LYS A 41 -2.40 23.70 14.75
N ASN A 42 -2.93 23.36 13.60
CA ASN A 42 -4.39 23.23 13.41
C ASN A 42 -4.87 21.88 13.97
N GLY A 43 -4.92 21.84 15.27
CA GLY A 43 -5.52 20.93 16.19
C GLY A 43 -6.11 19.63 15.68
N ASN A 44 -5.80 18.50 16.30
CA ASN A 44 -6.55 17.22 16.36
C ASN A 44 -7.18 16.67 15.05
N ARG A 45 -6.86 17.19 13.89
CA ARG A 45 -7.30 16.62 12.60
C ARG A 45 -6.35 15.50 12.22
N ARG A 46 -6.81 14.28 12.39
CA ARG A 46 -6.15 13.10 11.84
C ARG A 46 -6.10 13.22 10.31
N SER A 47 -4.98 12.84 9.72
CA SER A 47 -4.82 12.82 8.28
C SER A 47 -5.82 11.86 7.63
N ASN A 48 -6.39 12.27 6.50
CA ASN A 48 -7.28 11.42 5.73
C ASN A 48 -6.49 10.62 4.69
N ALA A 49 -6.02 9.43 5.07
CA ALA A 49 -5.24 8.58 4.17
C ALA A 49 -6.06 8.04 2.98
N SER A 50 -7.41 8.12 3.01
CA SER A 50 -8.25 7.66 1.89
C SER A 50 -8.06 8.46 0.60
N VAL A 51 -7.54 9.69 0.70
CA VAL A 51 -7.27 10.58 -0.45
C VAL A 51 -5.81 10.55 -0.89
N PHE A 52 -4.96 9.78 -0.22
CA PHE A 52 -3.56 9.66 -0.61
C PHE A 52 -3.41 8.83 -1.88
N ASP A 53 -2.46 9.22 -2.71
CA ASP A 53 -2.02 8.42 -3.84
C ASP A 53 -0.54 8.02 -3.68
N ILE A 54 -0.19 6.85 -4.19
CA ILE A 54 1.19 6.41 -4.37
C ILE A 54 1.42 6.27 -5.87
N SER A 55 2.24 7.13 -6.43
CA SER A 55 2.49 7.18 -7.89
C SER A 55 1.20 7.26 -8.73
N GLY A 56 0.19 7.98 -8.23
CA GLY A 56 -1.11 8.16 -8.89
C GLY A 56 -2.11 7.02 -8.63
N ILE A 57 -1.72 5.95 -7.94
CA ILE A 57 -2.65 4.89 -7.53
C ILE A 57 -3.26 5.25 -6.20
N MET A 58 -4.58 5.15 -6.13
CA MET A 58 -5.38 5.42 -4.93
C MET A 58 -6.13 4.17 -4.48
N LEU A 59 -6.48 4.13 -3.20
CA LEU A 59 -7.43 3.14 -2.70
C LEU A 59 -8.76 3.26 -3.44
N ARG A 60 -9.45 2.13 -3.62
CA ARG A 60 -10.74 2.00 -4.30
C ARG A 60 -10.71 2.21 -5.81
N MET A 61 -9.56 2.46 -6.41
CA MET A 61 -9.43 2.38 -7.86
C MET A 61 -9.79 0.97 -8.37
N ASN A 62 -10.36 0.89 -9.55
CA ASN A 62 -10.51 -0.37 -10.26
C ASN A 62 -9.23 -0.76 -11.00
N LEU A 63 -9.12 -2.02 -11.36
CA LEU A 63 -7.92 -2.56 -12.02
C LEU A 63 -7.56 -1.87 -13.34
N PRO A 64 -8.50 -1.63 -14.29
CA PRO A 64 -8.18 -0.93 -15.54
C PRO A 64 -7.61 0.48 -15.32
N GLN A 65 -8.14 1.23 -14.36
CA GLN A 65 -7.63 2.57 -14.01
C GLN A 65 -6.21 2.49 -13.45
N ALA A 66 -5.94 1.52 -12.58
CA ALA A 66 -4.61 1.30 -12.01
C ALA A 66 -3.59 0.92 -13.08
N GLU A 67 -3.91 -0.03 -13.94
CA GLU A 67 -3.05 -0.46 -15.05
C GLU A 67 -2.71 0.70 -15.99
N ALA A 68 -3.72 1.49 -16.39
CA ALA A 68 -3.52 2.66 -17.24
C ALA A 68 -2.62 3.72 -16.58
N THR A 69 -2.82 3.95 -15.27
CA THR A 69 -1.99 4.88 -14.49
C THR A 69 -0.54 4.42 -14.41
N MET A 70 -0.32 3.12 -14.14
CA MET A 70 1.02 2.55 -14.07
C MET A 70 1.74 2.62 -15.42
N ALA A 71 1.06 2.26 -16.50
CA ALA A 71 1.61 2.33 -17.86
C ALA A 71 2.02 3.78 -18.22
N LYS A 72 1.15 4.76 -17.94
CA LYS A 72 1.44 6.18 -18.17
C LYS A 72 2.67 6.68 -17.41
N ARG A 73 2.96 6.10 -16.24
CA ARG A 73 4.12 6.46 -15.41
C ARG A 73 5.37 5.65 -15.70
N GLY A 74 5.34 4.79 -16.72
CA GLY A 74 6.48 4.00 -17.17
C GLY A 74 6.72 2.73 -16.35
N PHE A 75 5.76 2.31 -15.54
CA PHE A 75 5.79 1.01 -14.87
C PHE A 75 5.35 -0.09 -15.82
N LYS A 76 5.97 -1.27 -15.70
CA LYS A 76 5.61 -2.49 -16.42
C LYS A 76 5.02 -3.51 -15.46
N LYS A 77 3.90 -4.10 -15.84
CA LYS A 77 3.31 -5.22 -15.11
C LYS A 77 4.22 -6.44 -15.24
N VAL A 78 4.64 -7.02 -14.11
CA VAL A 78 5.54 -8.17 -14.04
C VAL A 78 4.87 -9.41 -13.47
N SER A 79 3.79 -9.26 -12.71
CA SER A 79 3.01 -10.41 -12.24
C SER A 79 1.56 -10.03 -11.99
N GLN A 80 0.70 -11.04 -12.13
CA GLN A 80 -0.72 -10.97 -11.83
C GLN A 80 -1.13 -12.29 -11.16
N LYS A 81 -1.83 -12.21 -10.05
CA LYS A 81 -2.34 -13.37 -9.34
C LYS A 81 -3.86 -13.37 -9.38
N PHE A 82 -4.42 -14.46 -9.83
CA PHE A 82 -5.87 -14.72 -9.77
C PHE A 82 -6.20 -15.53 -8.52
N GLU A 83 -7.40 -15.29 -7.99
CA GLU A 83 -7.92 -16.03 -6.84
C GLU A 83 -9.40 -16.35 -7.05
N ILE A 84 -9.86 -17.41 -6.38
CA ILE A 84 -11.26 -17.81 -6.28
C ILE A 84 -11.53 -18.00 -4.79
N PRO A 85 -12.61 -17.42 -4.21
CA PRO A 85 -12.92 -17.64 -2.81
C PRO A 85 -13.02 -19.12 -2.47
N ASN A 86 -12.46 -19.54 -1.33
CA ASN A 86 -12.35 -20.96 -0.97
C ASN A 86 -13.70 -21.68 -0.95
N PHE A 87 -14.75 -21.07 -0.39
CA PHE A 87 -16.09 -21.66 -0.35
C PHE A 87 -16.67 -21.89 -1.76
N ILE A 88 -16.32 -21.04 -2.73
CA ILE A 88 -16.67 -21.21 -4.14
C ILE A 88 -15.87 -22.37 -4.77
N LYS A 89 -14.54 -22.43 -4.50
CA LYS A 89 -13.70 -23.54 -4.95
C LYS A 89 -14.29 -24.91 -4.52
N TRP A 90 -14.63 -25.03 -3.24
CA TRP A 90 -15.15 -26.28 -2.67
C TRP A 90 -16.48 -26.69 -3.29
N ARG A 91 -17.39 -25.74 -3.54
CA ARG A 91 -18.67 -26.00 -4.23
C ARG A 91 -18.47 -26.46 -5.67
N PHE A 92 -17.65 -25.77 -6.42
CA PHE A 92 -17.35 -26.19 -7.79
C PHE A 92 -16.58 -27.50 -7.83
N GLU A 93 -15.72 -27.76 -6.85
CA GLU A 93 -15.06 -29.07 -6.73
C GLU A 93 -16.06 -30.19 -6.55
N GLU A 94 -17.05 -30.03 -5.65
CA GLU A 94 -18.10 -31.00 -5.45
C GLU A 94 -18.95 -31.19 -6.72
N GLN A 95 -19.35 -30.11 -7.38
CA GLN A 95 -20.10 -30.16 -8.64
C GLN A 95 -19.31 -30.90 -9.72
N CYS A 96 -18.04 -30.61 -9.88
CA CYS A 96 -17.17 -31.28 -10.85
C CYS A 96 -17.01 -32.77 -10.54
N ARG A 97 -16.87 -33.15 -9.28
CA ARG A 97 -16.82 -34.57 -8.84
C ARG A 97 -18.14 -35.28 -9.15
N ASN A 98 -19.28 -34.66 -8.88
CA ASN A 98 -20.61 -35.20 -9.16
C ASN A 98 -20.86 -35.34 -10.67
N ALA A 99 -20.21 -34.51 -11.50
CA ALA A 99 -20.20 -34.62 -12.96
C ALA A 99 -19.20 -35.67 -13.50
N GLY A 100 -18.57 -36.46 -12.59
CA GLY A 100 -17.66 -37.56 -12.95
C GLY A 100 -16.22 -37.10 -13.29
N VAL A 101 -15.84 -35.87 -12.96
CA VAL A 101 -14.44 -35.42 -13.14
C VAL A 101 -13.55 -36.03 -12.07
N VAL A 102 -12.56 -36.81 -12.49
CA VAL A 102 -11.59 -37.46 -11.62
C VAL A 102 -10.16 -37.02 -11.94
N GLY A 103 -9.30 -37.00 -10.93
CA GLY A 103 -7.89 -36.60 -11.02
C GLY A 103 -7.69 -35.12 -10.71
N TYR A 104 -6.59 -34.83 -10.01
CA TYR A 104 -6.32 -33.50 -9.44
C TYR A 104 -6.30 -32.39 -10.49
N GLU A 105 -5.57 -32.57 -11.59
CA GLU A 105 -5.42 -31.55 -12.62
C GLU A 105 -6.74 -31.26 -13.37
N ARG A 106 -7.50 -32.31 -13.66
CA ARG A 106 -8.81 -32.18 -14.33
C ARG A 106 -9.82 -31.47 -13.42
N LEU A 107 -9.80 -31.82 -12.14
CA LEU A 107 -10.66 -31.19 -11.14
C LEU A 107 -10.32 -29.73 -10.96
N ALA A 108 -9.04 -29.38 -10.82
CA ALA A 108 -8.58 -27.99 -10.75
C ALA A 108 -8.99 -27.17 -11.98
N SER A 109 -8.82 -27.73 -13.18
CA SER A 109 -9.23 -27.09 -14.44
C SER A 109 -10.74 -26.88 -14.51
N CYS A 110 -11.53 -27.88 -14.07
CA CYS A 110 -13.00 -27.78 -14.01
C CYS A 110 -13.45 -26.67 -13.06
N VAL A 111 -12.87 -26.58 -11.87
CA VAL A 111 -13.16 -25.54 -10.87
C VAL A 111 -12.85 -24.15 -11.41
N VAL A 112 -11.68 -23.97 -12.03
CA VAL A 112 -11.28 -22.67 -12.62
C VAL A 112 -12.21 -22.27 -13.74
N LYS A 113 -12.61 -23.20 -14.60
CA LYS A 113 -13.56 -22.94 -15.69
C LYS A 113 -14.91 -22.51 -15.14
N ALA A 114 -15.47 -23.27 -14.20
CA ALA A 114 -16.74 -22.93 -13.56
C ALA A 114 -16.71 -21.57 -12.84
N ALA A 115 -15.60 -21.26 -12.15
CA ALA A 115 -15.45 -19.99 -11.48
C ALA A 115 -15.39 -18.81 -12.47
N LYS A 116 -14.73 -18.96 -13.60
CA LYS A 116 -14.71 -17.94 -14.66
C LYS A 116 -16.07 -17.70 -15.26
N GLU A 117 -16.78 -18.77 -15.62
CA GLU A 117 -18.12 -18.71 -16.23
C GLU A 117 -19.15 -18.06 -15.31
N ASN A 118 -18.97 -18.17 -13.98
CA ASN A 118 -19.84 -17.58 -12.98
C ASN A 118 -19.29 -16.26 -12.36
N ASN A 119 -18.24 -15.67 -12.96
CA ASN A 119 -17.62 -14.42 -12.48
C ASN A 119 -17.14 -14.46 -11.01
N HIS A 120 -16.61 -15.59 -10.57
CA HIS A 120 -16.06 -15.78 -9.23
C HIS A 120 -14.53 -15.75 -9.19
N GLN A 121 -13.85 -15.90 -10.33
CA GLN A 121 -12.41 -15.66 -10.40
C GLN A 121 -12.15 -14.16 -10.51
N TYR A 122 -11.23 -13.65 -9.71
CA TYR A 122 -10.83 -12.23 -9.70
C TYR A 122 -9.33 -12.08 -9.61
N VAL A 123 -8.83 -10.91 -9.99
CA VAL A 123 -7.42 -10.55 -9.78
C VAL A 123 -7.25 -10.17 -8.31
N GLU A 124 -6.48 -10.97 -7.57
CA GLU A 124 -6.17 -10.70 -6.17
C GLU A 124 -5.07 -9.65 -6.03
N SER A 125 -4.06 -9.73 -6.88
CA SER A 125 -2.94 -8.80 -6.84
C SER A 125 -2.24 -8.64 -8.17
N GLU A 126 -1.61 -7.48 -8.35
CA GLU A 126 -0.69 -7.20 -9.44
C GLU A 126 0.57 -6.53 -8.90
N LYS A 127 1.67 -6.76 -9.60
CA LYS A 127 2.95 -6.13 -9.35
C LYS A 127 3.45 -5.41 -10.58
N PHE A 128 3.93 -4.20 -10.38
CA PHE A 128 4.50 -3.33 -11.39
C PHE A 128 5.92 -2.92 -11.00
N VAL A 129 6.80 -2.81 -11.98
CA VAL A 129 8.20 -2.42 -11.77
C VAL A 129 8.57 -1.31 -12.75
N LYS A 130 9.31 -0.32 -12.26
CA LYS A 130 9.97 0.70 -13.05
C LYS A 130 11.46 0.50 -12.93
N TYR A 131 12.07 -0.01 -14.01
CA TYR A 131 13.46 -0.51 -13.97
C TYR A 131 14.50 0.60 -13.87
N ASP A 132 14.28 1.73 -14.54
CA ASP A 132 15.19 2.88 -14.55
C ASP A 132 15.39 3.49 -13.16
N THR A 133 14.33 3.60 -12.38
CA THR A 133 14.34 4.14 -11.00
C THR A 133 14.33 3.07 -9.93
N GLN A 134 14.24 1.77 -10.30
CA GLN A 134 14.22 0.62 -9.40
C GLN A 134 13.10 0.70 -8.35
N GLU A 135 11.92 1.07 -8.82
CA GLU A 135 10.70 1.16 -8.03
C GLU A 135 9.80 -0.04 -8.31
N GLU A 136 9.12 -0.51 -7.29
CA GLU A 136 8.13 -1.59 -7.35
C GLU A 136 6.84 -1.11 -6.69
N ILE A 137 5.70 -1.37 -7.33
CA ILE A 137 4.37 -1.15 -6.76
C ILE A 137 3.61 -2.46 -6.84
N SER A 138 3.08 -2.90 -5.70
CA SER A 138 2.16 -4.03 -5.62
C SER A 138 0.80 -3.53 -5.17
N ILE A 139 -0.25 -3.92 -5.87
CA ILE A 139 -1.63 -3.64 -5.51
C ILE A 139 -2.34 -4.92 -5.12
N SER A 140 -3.22 -4.85 -4.14
CA SER A 140 -4.10 -5.93 -3.75
C SER A 140 -5.56 -5.49 -3.88
N LEU A 141 -6.38 -6.36 -4.43
CA LEU A 141 -7.78 -6.08 -4.72
C LEU A 141 -8.68 -7.02 -3.93
N THR A 142 -9.88 -6.56 -3.62
CA THR A 142 -10.92 -7.40 -3.03
C THR A 142 -11.53 -8.33 -4.09
N SER A 143 -12.39 -9.23 -3.66
CA SER A 143 -13.12 -10.12 -4.55
C SER A 143 -14.17 -9.37 -5.40
N ASN A 144 -14.78 -10.09 -6.35
CA ASN A 144 -15.90 -9.56 -7.14
C ASN A 144 -17.17 -9.29 -6.32
N PHE A 145 -17.27 -9.84 -5.10
CA PHE A 145 -18.39 -9.54 -4.17
C PHE A 145 -18.39 -8.09 -3.69
N THR A 146 -17.25 -7.39 -3.79
CA THR A 146 -17.11 -5.96 -3.51
C THR A 146 -16.72 -5.15 -4.75
N ASN A 147 -16.89 -5.67 -5.95
CA ASN A 147 -16.54 -5.08 -7.23
C ASN A 147 -15.02 -4.93 -7.46
N ASN A 148 -14.22 -5.74 -6.79
CA ASN A 148 -12.77 -5.86 -7.01
C ASN A 148 -11.98 -4.53 -6.98
N PRO A 149 -12.22 -3.61 -6.01
CA PRO A 149 -11.42 -2.41 -5.87
C PRO A 149 -10.09 -2.68 -5.15
N ILE A 150 -9.13 -1.78 -5.35
CA ILE A 150 -7.87 -1.79 -4.62
C ILE A 150 -8.12 -1.44 -3.16
N TYR A 151 -7.68 -2.31 -2.25
CA TYR A 151 -7.71 -2.04 -0.81
C TYR A 151 -6.33 -1.84 -0.19
N LYS A 152 -5.25 -2.21 -0.90
CA LYS A 152 -3.88 -2.14 -0.40
C LYS A 152 -2.90 -1.82 -1.52
N ILE A 153 -1.99 -0.90 -1.25
CA ILE A 153 -0.91 -0.49 -2.14
C ILE A 153 0.40 -0.55 -1.38
N VAL A 154 1.39 -1.24 -1.91
CA VAL A 154 2.74 -1.32 -1.36
C VAL A 154 3.72 -0.78 -2.37
N TYR A 155 4.50 0.22 -1.97
CA TYR A 155 5.60 0.80 -2.75
C TYR A 155 6.93 0.42 -2.13
N LYS A 156 7.88 0.08 -2.99
CA LYS A 156 9.27 -0.18 -2.60
C LYS A 156 10.21 0.53 -3.57
N SER A 157 11.23 1.17 -3.02
CA SER A 157 12.35 1.71 -3.78
C SER A 157 13.66 1.09 -3.31
N MET A 158 14.43 0.56 -4.24
CA MET A 158 15.74 -0.05 -3.96
C MET A 158 16.89 0.95 -4.13
N SER A 159 16.61 2.18 -4.58
CA SER A 159 17.63 3.16 -4.94
C SER A 159 18.59 3.52 -3.80
N ALA A 160 18.10 3.58 -2.55
CA ALA A 160 18.93 3.83 -1.38
C ALA A 160 19.67 2.57 -0.88
N ARG A 161 19.10 1.37 -1.11
CA ARG A 161 19.65 0.09 -0.62
C ARG A 161 20.76 -0.48 -1.50
N LYS A 162 20.83 -0.09 -2.77
CA LYS A 162 21.82 -0.60 -3.73
C LYS A 162 23.19 0.07 -3.65
N ILE A 163 23.34 1.12 -2.84
CA ILE A 163 24.65 1.73 -2.61
C ILE A 163 25.43 0.85 -1.63
N GLN A 164 26.36 0.05 -2.16
CA GLN A 164 27.22 -0.82 -1.38
C GLN A 164 28.57 -0.17 -1.11
N GLY A 165 29.16 -0.48 0.04
CA GLY A 165 30.47 0.01 0.46
C GLY A 165 30.43 0.75 1.80
N SER A 166 31.60 0.93 2.41
CA SER A 166 31.79 1.53 3.74
C SER A 166 32.57 2.85 3.74
N SER A 167 32.99 3.35 2.55
CA SER A 167 33.71 4.63 2.48
C SER A 167 32.80 5.81 2.88
N GLN A 168 33.41 6.89 3.36
CA GLN A 168 32.69 8.12 3.71
C GLN A 168 31.87 8.67 2.53
N LYS A 169 32.39 8.58 1.31
CA LYS A 169 31.67 8.99 0.09
C LYS A 169 30.41 8.16 -0.12
N VAL A 170 30.48 6.85 0.08
CA VAL A 170 29.33 5.93 -0.06
C VAL A 170 28.30 6.23 1.02
N GLN A 171 28.72 6.43 2.26
CA GLN A 171 27.83 6.80 3.34
C GLN A 171 27.10 8.12 3.04
N TYR A 172 27.81 9.13 2.60
CA TYR A 172 27.26 10.42 2.21
C TYR A 172 26.21 10.31 1.08
N LEU A 173 26.50 9.53 0.02
CA LEU A 173 25.55 9.31 -1.08
C LEU A 173 24.30 8.56 -0.62
N ARG A 174 24.43 7.62 0.31
CA ARG A 174 23.31 6.90 0.93
C ARG A 174 22.45 7.85 1.74
N ASP A 175 23.07 8.70 2.56
CA ASP A 175 22.40 9.68 3.41
C ASP A 175 21.61 10.71 2.59
N ILE A 176 22.17 11.19 1.48
CA ILE A 176 21.44 12.07 0.56
C ILE A 176 20.16 11.41 0.02
N LYS A 177 20.22 10.14 -0.38
CA LYS A 177 19.05 9.43 -0.91
C LYS A 177 17.99 9.19 0.16
N VAL A 178 18.41 8.85 1.38
CA VAL A 178 17.50 8.71 2.52
C VAL A 178 16.84 10.05 2.85
N TYR A 179 17.62 11.13 2.87
CA TYR A 179 17.10 12.46 3.11
C TYR A 179 16.10 12.90 2.02
N ASP A 180 16.39 12.68 0.74
CA ASP A 180 15.49 13.03 -0.37
C ASP A 180 14.17 12.25 -0.30
N PHE A 181 14.23 10.97 0.08
CA PHE A 181 13.03 10.16 0.29
C PHE A 181 12.11 10.80 1.34
N TRP A 182 12.64 11.11 2.53
CA TRP A 182 11.84 11.67 3.62
C TRP A 182 11.37 13.09 3.33
N ARG A 183 12.17 13.89 2.66
CA ARG A 183 11.77 15.21 2.19
C ARG A 183 10.55 15.14 1.27
N LYS A 184 10.56 14.25 0.28
CA LYS A 184 9.44 14.04 -0.65
C LYS A 184 8.19 13.50 0.06
N ILE A 185 8.35 12.59 1.01
CA ILE A 185 7.24 12.07 1.84
C ILE A 185 6.58 13.22 2.59
N ASN A 186 7.35 14.04 3.29
CA ASN A 186 6.82 15.17 4.05
C ASN A 186 6.16 16.22 3.16
N GLN A 187 6.73 16.51 2.00
CA GLN A 187 6.13 17.45 1.04
C GLN A 187 4.80 16.96 0.50
N LYS A 188 4.65 15.65 0.25
CA LYS A 188 3.46 15.09 -0.37
C LYS A 188 2.36 14.78 0.64
N TYR A 189 2.68 14.19 1.79
CA TYR A 189 1.71 13.67 2.74
C TYR A 189 1.62 14.47 4.05
N GLY A 190 2.56 15.40 4.26
CA GLY A 190 2.64 16.18 5.50
C GLY A 190 3.20 15.39 6.67
N VAL A 191 2.96 15.91 7.88
CA VAL A 191 3.44 15.30 9.12
C VAL A 191 2.58 14.09 9.49
N PRO A 192 3.17 12.94 9.84
CA PRO A 192 2.41 11.78 10.28
C PRO A 192 1.68 12.02 11.60
N ASP A 193 0.52 11.39 11.77
CA ASP A 193 -0.28 11.47 13.00
C ASP A 193 0.44 10.76 14.17
N ASN A 194 1.09 9.63 13.88
CA ASN A 194 2.04 8.98 14.77
C ASN A 194 3.46 9.15 14.20
N ARG A 195 4.29 9.92 14.88
CA ARG A 195 5.66 10.22 14.44
C ARG A 195 6.64 9.08 14.74
N GLU A 196 6.39 8.31 15.77
CA GLU A 196 7.25 7.19 16.18
C GLU A 196 7.20 6.06 15.14
N ASP A 197 6.00 5.66 14.77
CA ASP A 197 5.75 4.59 13.79
C ASP A 197 5.62 5.09 12.35
N VAL A 198 5.63 6.41 12.15
CA VAL A 198 5.43 7.09 10.86
C VAL A 198 4.14 6.65 10.17
N ILE A 199 3.01 6.92 10.83
CA ILE A 199 1.67 6.52 10.36
C ILE A 199 0.77 7.75 10.20
N TRP A 200 0.08 7.83 9.06
CA TRP A 200 -1.02 8.76 8.78
C TRP A 200 -2.35 8.02 8.82
N GLY A 201 -3.39 8.66 9.34
CA GLY A 201 -4.74 8.09 9.38
C GLY A 201 -4.97 7.13 10.53
N MET A 202 -4.31 7.31 11.68
CA MET A 202 -4.48 6.45 12.85
C MET A 202 -5.92 6.41 13.37
N GLY A 203 -6.36 5.23 13.77
CA GLY A 203 -7.53 4.97 14.59
C GLY A 203 -8.60 4.11 13.93
N GLY A 204 -8.78 2.92 14.45
CA GLY A 204 -9.81 1.96 14.05
C GLY A 204 -9.56 1.38 12.66
N ASN A 205 -10.63 0.88 12.04
CA ASN A 205 -10.60 0.26 10.72
C ASN A 205 -10.59 1.27 9.55
N LYS A 206 -10.03 2.48 9.76
CA LYS A 206 -9.95 3.51 8.72
C LYS A 206 -8.73 3.32 7.84
N PRO A 207 -8.76 3.86 6.60
CA PRO A 207 -7.58 3.89 5.75
C PRO A 207 -6.39 4.55 6.46
N TYR A 208 -5.22 3.94 6.34
CA TYR A 208 -3.98 4.45 6.90
C TYR A 208 -2.81 4.27 5.93
N MET A 209 -1.80 5.10 6.09
CA MET A 209 -0.52 4.93 5.41
C MET A 209 0.60 4.78 6.44
N LYS A 210 1.50 3.86 6.20
CA LYS A 210 2.73 3.63 6.96
C LYS A 210 3.93 3.81 6.07
N ALA A 211 4.99 4.47 6.56
CA ALA A 211 6.21 4.67 5.82
C ALA A 211 7.44 4.16 6.58
N ALA A 212 8.40 3.65 5.82
CA ALA A 212 9.77 3.40 6.23
C ALA A 212 10.69 3.79 5.06
N THR A 213 11.98 3.93 5.27
CA THR A 213 12.90 4.34 4.20
C THR A 213 12.79 3.44 2.97
N GLY A 214 12.38 4.01 1.83
CA GLY A 214 12.16 3.27 0.59
C GLY A 214 10.94 2.36 0.59
N PHE A 215 9.99 2.56 1.51
CA PHE A 215 8.81 1.73 1.64
C PHE A 215 7.59 2.56 2.04
N LEU A 216 6.46 2.33 1.37
CA LEU A 216 5.14 2.85 1.74
C LEU A 216 4.12 1.73 1.70
N LEU A 217 3.24 1.72 2.69
CA LEU A 217 2.04 0.89 2.72
C LEU A 217 0.83 1.79 2.90
N LEU A 218 -0.11 1.72 1.96
CA LEU A 218 -1.42 2.38 2.04
C LEU A 218 -2.50 1.31 2.01
N GLU A 219 -3.35 1.24 3.03
CA GLU A 219 -4.33 0.17 3.20
C GLU A 219 -5.67 0.71 3.71
N ASP A 220 -6.76 0.12 3.21
CA ASP A 220 -8.14 0.28 3.72
C ASP A 220 -8.60 -1.04 4.35
N PRO A 221 -8.42 -1.22 5.68
CA PRO A 221 -8.81 -2.46 6.34
C PRO A 221 -10.33 -2.68 6.34
N MET A 222 -11.14 -1.60 6.35
CA MET A 222 -12.60 -1.71 6.28
C MET A 222 -13.07 -2.34 4.97
N LEU A 223 -12.42 -1.99 3.86
CA LEU A 223 -12.79 -2.53 2.56
C LEU A 223 -12.54 -4.03 2.50
N LYS A 224 -11.44 -4.50 3.08
CA LYS A 224 -11.12 -5.91 3.20
C LYS A 224 -12.12 -6.65 4.11
N GLU A 225 -12.48 -6.05 5.24
CA GLU A 225 -13.47 -6.60 6.17
C GLU A 225 -14.87 -6.67 5.53
N LEU A 226 -15.26 -5.64 4.80
CA LEU A 226 -16.52 -5.62 4.04
C LEU A 226 -16.56 -6.76 3.01
N ASP A 227 -15.46 -6.98 2.29
CA ASP A 227 -15.36 -8.07 1.31
C ASP A 227 -15.53 -9.43 1.99
N TYR A 228 -14.83 -9.65 3.11
CA TYR A 228 -14.98 -10.86 3.91
C TYR A 228 -16.43 -11.07 4.40
N THR A 229 -17.07 -10.01 4.89
CA THR A 229 -18.46 -10.05 5.36
C THR A 229 -19.43 -10.43 4.23
N ARG A 230 -19.24 -9.86 3.03
CA ARG A 230 -20.08 -10.17 1.86
C ARG A 230 -19.87 -11.61 1.40
N MET A 231 -18.62 -12.10 1.36
CA MET A 231 -18.32 -13.50 1.07
C MET A 231 -18.95 -14.45 2.08
N SER A 232 -18.86 -14.14 3.38
CA SER A 232 -19.45 -14.92 4.45
C SER A 232 -20.97 -15.00 4.34
N ARG A 233 -21.64 -13.89 4.04
CA ARG A 233 -23.10 -13.87 3.81
C ARG A 233 -23.50 -14.72 2.60
N GLU A 234 -22.71 -14.67 1.55
CA GLU A 234 -22.95 -15.49 0.36
C GLU A 234 -22.78 -16.97 0.67
N ASP A 235 -21.77 -17.33 1.46
CA ASP A 235 -21.55 -18.69 1.91
C ASP A 235 -22.70 -19.22 2.77
N GLN A 236 -23.18 -18.41 3.71
CA GLN A 236 -24.30 -18.76 4.60
C GLN A 236 -25.60 -19.10 3.85
N LYS A 237 -25.87 -18.51 2.69
CA LYS A 237 -27.06 -18.84 1.89
C LYS A 237 -27.11 -20.33 1.49
N TYR A 238 -25.97 -20.97 1.36
CA TYR A 238 -25.88 -22.38 0.97
C TYR A 238 -25.75 -23.33 2.17
N MET A 239 -25.44 -22.80 3.35
CA MET A 239 -25.36 -23.58 4.59
C MET A 239 -26.73 -23.78 5.25
N ASN A 240 -27.79 -23.18 4.71
CA ASN A 240 -29.15 -23.37 5.26
C ASN A 240 -29.67 -24.77 4.93
N THR A 241 -29.20 -25.71 5.70
CA THR A 241 -29.71 -27.09 5.68
C THR A 241 -30.74 -27.20 6.78
N ASN A 242 -32.00 -27.51 6.45
CA ASN A 242 -33.05 -27.84 7.42
C ASN A 242 -32.78 -29.21 8.08
N LEU A 243 -31.53 -29.46 8.50
CA LEU A 243 -31.14 -30.73 9.10
C LEU A 243 -31.61 -30.87 10.54
N TYR A 244 -31.90 -29.77 11.21
CA TYR A 244 -32.29 -29.73 12.60
C TYR A 244 -33.52 -28.83 12.79
N ASN A 245 -34.57 -29.37 13.39
CA ASN A 245 -35.81 -28.65 13.78
C ASN A 245 -35.91 -28.64 15.30
N PHE A 246 -35.25 -27.71 15.97
CA PHE A 246 -35.45 -27.53 17.40
C PHE A 246 -36.41 -26.35 17.62
#